data_34ec35937f230c4ff5b1873d84684baa
#
_entry.id   34ec35937f230c4ff5b1873d84684baa
#
_cell.length_a   1.000
_cell.length_b   1.000
_cell.length_c   1.000
_cell.angle_alpha   90.00
_cell.angle_beta   90.00
_cell.angle_gamma   90.00
#
_symmetry.space_group_name_H-M   'P 1'
#
loop_
_entity.id
_entity.type
_entity.pdbx_description
1 polymer ?
#
loop_
_entity_poly.entity_id
_entity_poly.type
_entity_poly.pdbx_seq_one_letter_code
_entity_poly.pdbx_strand_id
1 'polypeptide(L)'
;MLLGSGELGKEVAIAFQRLGVEVHAVDRYENAPAHQVAHFAYKVDLTDGKAVAELVDYIDPHFIVPEIEEIATATLVELEDSGRTVVPTARATRLTMNR
;
A
#
# COMPACT_ATOMS: atom_id res chain seq x y z
N MET A 1 -1.93 -5.69 0.72
CA MET A 1 -2.41 -4.29 0.70
C MET A 1 -1.43 -3.44 -0.09
N LEU A 2 -1.89 -2.83 -1.14
CA LEU A 2 -1.07 -2.03 -2.05
C LEU A 2 -1.32 -0.55 -1.79
N LEU A 3 -0.30 0.18 -1.36
CA LEU A 3 -0.40 1.61 -1.07
C LEU A 3 0.11 2.40 -2.27
N GLY A 4 -0.82 2.96 -3.01
CA GLY A 4 -0.59 3.56 -4.31
C GLY A 4 -1.05 2.60 -5.41
N SER A 5 -1.93 3.07 -6.26
CA SER A 5 -2.64 2.20 -7.20
C SER A 5 -2.62 2.76 -8.63
N GLY A 6 -1.49 3.42 -9.00
CA GLY A 6 -1.28 3.93 -10.34
C GLY A 6 -0.98 2.83 -11.36
N GLU A 7 -0.39 3.19 -12.48
CA GLU A 7 -0.11 2.24 -13.58
C GLU A 7 0.84 1.13 -13.14
N LEU A 8 1.90 1.47 -12.42
CA LEU A 8 2.82 0.45 -11.88
C LEU A 8 2.12 -0.41 -10.84
N GLY A 9 1.29 0.20 -10.00
CA GLY A 9 0.48 -0.52 -9.02
C GLY A 9 -0.44 -1.53 -9.66
N LYS A 10 -1.02 -1.19 -10.81
CA LYS A 10 -1.84 -2.12 -11.58
C LYS A 10 -1.05 -3.36 -12.01
N GLU A 11 0.16 -3.17 -12.53
CA GLU A 11 1.02 -4.29 -12.92
C GLU A 11 1.39 -5.15 -11.72
N VAL A 12 1.68 -4.54 -10.58
CA VAL A 12 1.99 -5.24 -9.33
C VAL A 12 0.77 -6.04 -8.86
N ALA A 13 -0.42 -5.45 -8.90
CA ALA A 13 -1.66 -6.13 -8.52
C ALA A 13 -1.90 -7.38 -9.37
N ILE A 14 -1.73 -7.27 -10.68
CA ILE A 14 -1.89 -8.40 -11.62
C ILE A 14 -0.89 -9.50 -11.30
N ALA A 15 0.38 -9.14 -11.06
CA ALA A 15 1.43 -10.11 -10.74
C ALA A 15 1.10 -10.87 -9.45
N PHE A 16 0.64 -10.19 -8.40
CA PHE A 16 0.23 -10.83 -7.16
C PHE A 16 -0.95 -11.77 -7.37
N GLN A 17 -1.94 -11.35 -8.17
CA GLN A 17 -3.10 -12.20 -8.45
C GLN A 17 -2.71 -13.48 -9.17
N ARG A 18 -1.71 -13.43 -10.05
CA ARG A 18 -1.17 -14.62 -10.71
C ARG A 18 -0.56 -15.60 -9.73
N LEU A 19 -0.11 -15.10 -8.57
CA LEU A 19 0.43 -15.93 -7.49
C LEU A 19 -0.64 -16.37 -6.48
N GLY A 20 -1.90 -16.06 -6.75
CA GLY A 20 -3.00 -16.40 -5.86
C GLY A 20 -3.16 -15.48 -4.65
N VAL A 21 -2.59 -14.29 -4.69
CA VAL A 21 -2.67 -13.32 -3.60
C VAL A 21 -3.89 -12.41 -3.77
N GLU A 22 -4.66 -12.23 -2.70
CA GLU A 22 -5.75 -11.26 -2.67
C GLU A 22 -5.18 -9.85 -2.56
N VAL A 23 -5.61 -8.96 -3.46
CA VAL A 23 -5.09 -7.58 -3.54
C VAL A 23 -6.13 -6.57 -3.06
N HIS A 24 -5.74 -5.78 -2.08
CA HIS A 24 -6.47 -4.61 -1.57
C HIS A 24 -5.70 -3.37 -2.04
N ALA A 25 -6.26 -2.64 -2.98
CA ALA A 25 -5.60 -1.48 -3.60
C ALA A 25 -6.10 -0.17 -3.00
N VAL A 26 -5.17 0.66 -2.57
CA VAL A 26 -5.46 1.93 -1.88
C VAL A 26 -4.85 3.09 -2.66
N ASP A 27 -5.62 4.14 -2.90
CA ASP A 27 -5.12 5.40 -3.42
C ASP A 27 -6.00 6.55 -2.94
N ARG A 28 -5.53 7.78 -3.16
CA ARG A 28 -6.22 9.00 -2.73
C ARG A 28 -7.44 9.35 -3.59
N TYR A 29 -7.60 8.74 -4.76
CA TYR A 29 -8.71 9.00 -5.65
C TYR A 29 -9.38 7.71 -6.09
N GLU A 30 -10.63 7.82 -6.55
CA GLU A 30 -11.41 6.66 -6.99
C GLU A 30 -10.99 6.20 -8.38
N ASN A 31 -11.15 4.91 -8.64
CA ASN A 31 -10.88 4.29 -9.94
C ASN A 31 -9.45 4.49 -10.43
N ALA A 32 -8.48 4.51 -9.50
CA ALA A 32 -7.08 4.45 -9.87
C ALA A 32 -6.82 3.17 -10.70
N PRO A 33 -5.76 3.13 -11.54
CA PRO A 33 -5.54 1.96 -12.40
C PRO A 33 -5.58 0.61 -11.69
N ALA A 34 -4.92 0.48 -10.53
CA ALA A 34 -4.95 -0.78 -9.78
C ALA A 34 -6.32 -1.09 -9.17
N HIS A 35 -7.13 -0.06 -8.86
CA HIS A 35 -8.51 -0.26 -8.38
C HIS A 35 -9.35 -1.07 -9.36
N GLN A 36 -9.07 -0.93 -10.65
CA GLN A 36 -9.85 -1.58 -11.71
C GLN A 36 -9.62 -3.09 -11.76
N VAL A 37 -8.51 -3.57 -11.23
CA VAL A 37 -8.13 -5.00 -11.28
C VAL A 37 -8.02 -5.65 -9.92
N ALA A 38 -7.96 -4.88 -8.83
CA ALA A 38 -7.85 -5.42 -7.48
C ALA A 38 -9.15 -6.08 -7.03
N HIS A 39 -9.06 -6.95 -6.03
CA HIS A 39 -10.23 -7.55 -5.40
C HIS A 39 -11.03 -6.52 -4.61
N PHE A 40 -10.33 -5.60 -3.94
CA PHE A 40 -10.93 -4.53 -3.15
C PHE A 40 -10.22 -3.22 -3.43
N ALA A 41 -10.97 -2.12 -3.45
CA ALA A 41 -10.47 -0.79 -3.73
C ALA A 41 -10.86 0.17 -2.61
N TYR A 42 -9.91 1.00 -2.19
CA TYR A 42 -10.11 1.96 -1.10
C TYR A 42 -9.61 3.33 -1.50
N LYS A 43 -10.36 4.36 -1.13
CA LYS A 43 -9.96 5.76 -1.33
C LYS A 43 -9.54 6.33 0.04
N VAL A 44 -8.24 6.55 0.21
CA VAL A 44 -7.65 7.07 1.45
C VAL A 44 -6.48 7.96 1.09
N ASP A 45 -6.34 9.07 1.80
CA ASP A 45 -5.16 9.93 1.68
C ASP A 45 -3.96 9.20 2.30
N LEU A 46 -3.03 8.78 1.46
CA LEU A 46 -1.86 7.99 1.88
C LEU A 46 -0.84 8.81 2.68
N THR A 47 -0.98 10.13 2.73
CA THR A 47 -0.16 10.99 3.59
C THR A 47 -0.75 11.13 4.99
N ASP A 48 -1.99 10.70 5.19
CA ASP A 48 -2.64 10.67 6.50
C ASP A 48 -2.32 9.35 7.20
N GLY A 49 -1.31 9.39 8.07
CA GLY A 49 -0.85 8.19 8.76
C GLY A 49 -1.91 7.50 9.61
N LYS A 50 -2.77 8.27 10.27
CA LYS A 50 -3.85 7.72 11.09
C LYS A 50 -4.84 6.94 10.23
N ALA A 51 -5.25 7.52 9.10
CA ALA A 51 -6.18 6.86 8.18
C ALA A 51 -5.58 5.57 7.61
N VAL A 52 -4.29 5.60 7.25
CA VAL A 52 -3.59 4.41 6.76
C VAL A 52 -3.54 3.33 7.84
N ALA A 53 -3.18 3.69 9.07
CA ALA A 53 -3.10 2.73 10.17
C ALA A 53 -4.46 2.10 10.48
N GLU A 54 -5.53 2.89 10.49
CA GLU A 54 -6.89 2.38 10.70
C GLU A 54 -7.30 1.39 9.61
N LEU A 55 -6.96 1.69 8.36
CA LEU A 55 -7.28 0.81 7.23
C LEU A 55 -6.47 -0.48 7.30
N VAL A 56 -5.21 -0.42 7.70
CA VAL A 56 -4.38 -1.62 7.91
C VAL A 56 -4.99 -2.52 8.96
N ASP A 57 -5.44 -1.96 10.07
CA ASP A 57 -6.10 -2.74 11.12
C ASP A 57 -7.40 -3.38 10.64
N TYR A 58 -8.15 -2.68 9.82
CA TYR A 58 -9.39 -3.19 9.24
C TYR A 58 -9.14 -4.35 8.27
N ILE A 59 -8.17 -4.20 7.37
CA ILE A 59 -7.85 -5.21 6.34
C ILE A 59 -7.08 -6.38 6.94
N ASP A 60 -6.20 -6.11 7.89
CA ASP A 60 -5.27 -7.07 8.50
C ASP A 60 -4.47 -7.83 7.43
N PRO A 61 -3.72 -7.13 6.57
CA PRO A 61 -3.04 -7.75 5.45
C PRO A 61 -1.80 -8.54 5.88
N HIS A 62 -1.43 -9.54 5.09
CA HIS A 62 -0.17 -10.27 5.29
C HIS A 62 1.03 -9.40 4.90
N PHE A 63 0.88 -8.60 3.83
CA PHE A 63 1.95 -7.73 3.32
C PHE A 63 1.40 -6.35 3.00
N ILE A 64 2.22 -5.33 3.27
CA ILE A 64 1.96 -3.94 2.88
C ILE A 64 3.00 -3.54 1.85
N VAL A 65 2.57 -3.13 0.66
CA VAL A 65 3.46 -2.82 -0.46
C VAL A 65 3.28 -1.36 -0.85
N PRO A 66 4.18 -0.45 -0.41
CA PRO A 66 4.15 0.93 -0.86
C PRO A 66 4.67 1.02 -2.29
N GLU A 67 3.93 1.75 -3.13
CA GLU A 67 4.22 1.86 -4.57
C GLU A 67 4.48 3.30 -4.99
N ILE A 68 3.91 4.29 -4.29
CA ILE A 68 4.09 5.72 -4.64
C ILE A 68 4.92 6.44 -3.60
N GLU A 69 5.45 7.62 -4.00
CA GLU A 69 6.33 8.41 -3.15
C GLU A 69 5.60 9.16 -2.04
N GLU A 70 4.37 9.63 -2.29
CA GLU A 70 3.60 10.40 -1.32
C GLU A 70 2.87 9.49 -0.32
N ILE A 71 3.61 8.95 0.61
CA ILE A 71 3.11 8.05 1.65
C ILE A 71 3.58 8.52 3.02
N ALA A 72 2.78 8.25 4.04
CA ALA A 72 3.14 8.50 5.44
C ALA A 72 4.23 7.54 5.89
N THR A 73 5.49 7.81 5.55
CA THR A 73 6.61 6.90 5.82
C THR A 73 6.82 6.64 7.31
N ALA A 74 6.58 7.63 8.17
CA ALA A 74 6.64 7.42 9.61
C ALA A 74 5.64 6.36 10.09
N THR A 75 4.44 6.35 9.50
CA THR A 75 3.42 5.33 9.81
C THR A 75 3.86 3.96 9.34
N LEU A 76 4.52 3.86 8.17
CA LEU A 76 5.06 2.58 7.70
C LEU A 76 6.09 2.01 8.68
N VAL A 77 6.94 2.86 9.25
CA VAL A 77 7.91 2.44 10.28
C VAL A 77 7.19 1.92 11.51
N GLU A 78 6.18 2.64 11.99
CA GLU A 78 5.38 2.22 13.15
C GLU A 78 4.69 0.89 12.92
N LEU A 79 4.11 0.69 11.73
CA LEU A 79 3.44 -0.56 11.37
C LEU A 79 4.43 -1.72 11.35
N GLU A 80 5.60 -1.51 10.77
CA GLU A 80 6.67 -2.53 10.74
C GLU A 80 7.14 -2.88 12.16
N ASP A 81 7.34 -1.86 13.00
CA ASP A 81 7.74 -2.05 14.41
C ASP A 81 6.67 -2.80 15.21
N SER A 82 5.40 -2.66 14.83
CA SER A 82 4.29 -3.37 15.49
C SER A 82 4.08 -4.81 14.98
N GLY A 83 4.91 -5.26 14.04
CA GLY A 83 4.88 -6.63 13.52
C GLY A 83 4.29 -6.79 12.14
N ARG A 84 3.88 -5.71 11.47
CA ARG A 84 3.40 -5.77 10.09
C ARG A 84 4.57 -5.95 9.12
N THR A 85 4.35 -6.67 8.04
CA THR A 85 5.38 -6.90 7.01
C THR A 85 5.22 -5.88 5.89
N VAL A 86 6.18 -4.99 5.76
CA VAL A 86 6.23 -3.96 4.71
C VAL A 86 7.29 -4.36 3.69
N VAL A 87 6.93 -4.38 2.39
CA VAL A 87 7.82 -4.80 1.31
C VAL A 87 7.77 -3.78 0.18
N PRO A 88 8.87 -3.11 -0.15
CA PRO A 88 10.17 -3.15 0.55
C PRO A 88 10.05 -2.62 1.98
N THR A 89 11.06 -2.86 2.81
CA THR A 89 11.01 -2.43 4.21
C THR A 89 10.72 -0.92 4.32
N ALA A 90 10.14 -0.51 5.45
CA ALA A 90 9.85 0.90 5.69
C ALA A 90 11.10 1.76 5.56
N ARG A 91 12.25 1.26 6.03
CA ARG A 91 13.54 1.95 5.90
C ARG A 91 13.94 2.13 4.45
N ALA A 92 13.85 1.08 3.64
CA ALA A 92 14.21 1.14 2.21
C ALA A 92 13.28 2.11 1.46
N THR A 93 11.99 2.11 1.76
CA THR A 93 11.03 3.03 1.19
C THR A 93 11.39 4.47 1.51
N ARG A 94 11.73 4.76 2.77
CA ARG A 94 12.13 6.09 3.21
C ARG A 94 13.39 6.57 2.49
N LEU A 95 14.40 5.71 2.36
CA LEU A 95 15.65 6.06 1.68
C LEU A 95 15.43 6.37 0.20
N THR A 96 14.53 5.63 -0.45
CA THR A 96 14.18 5.86 -1.85
C THR A 96 13.47 7.20 -2.04
N MET A 97 12.61 7.58 -1.10
CA MET A 97 11.80 8.80 -1.20
C MET A 97 12.53 10.07 -0.78
N ASN A 98 13.64 9.96 -0.09
CA ASN A 98 14.42 11.11 0.40
C ASN A 98 15.54 11.52 -0.56
N ARG A 99 15.29 11.50 -1.84
CA ARG A 99 16.29 11.87 -2.83
C ARG A 99 16.44 13.39 -2.95
#